data_5ba5371ed3409f7f7b4a8e6a76ec93cc
#
_entry.id   5ba5371ed3409f7f7b4a8e6a76ec93cc
#
_cell.length_a   1.000
_cell.length_b   1.000
_cell.length_c   1.000
_cell.angle_alpha   90.00
_cell.angle_beta   90.00
_cell.angle_gamma   90.00
#
_symmetry.space_group_name_H-M   'P 1'
#
loop_
_entity.id
_entity.type
_entity.pdbx_description
1 polymer ?
#
loop_
_entity_poly.entity_id
_entity_poly.type
_entity_poly.pdbx_seq_one_letter_code
_entity_poly.pdbx_strand_id
1 'polypeptide(L)'
;MILTAFSLVSTLALSGSAHTAPCVRPTRAGTQVQGEVRVCPGRYRIPDSGERGVIIAAASGTRIDLTGVVLESGDSVPSRYVGTGVVSRGVDGVTISGGAIRGYRYGVRIEGGRAHRVTGINLSGSRSQEVRSTPAAPDSADRLDLIRRDVFDGYGGGILLQSTVAATVTGITARGAQNGIALVEVRDSYVADNDVTSNSGWGIHLWRSAGNVIARNRVNHTRRCESQVPAADCGAAALLLREASDSNTIVDNDLSASSMGFLLAGGRPPLRPSVGNLVYRNDASSALRAAFTAAYGWNNSFVENRADSAGIGFRLDHSGGSTLRANTVIGSRTAGIVSDHGSDNAILANVLIGGVVGIRVAAPEEAGDPSRRYRIDDNVLARLEQGIVLERTTRAQLRGNLFDGVGDGLVLDGTGHATEVTGNIFLRATRWFIDAPDLVAGGNYWATADASSATAKVKGRISVLPWKPATAAGY
;
A
#
# COMPACT_ATOMS: atom_id res chain seq x y z
N MET A 1 84.20 0.08 -7.11
CA MET A 1 84.03 1.41 -6.51
C MET A 1 82.77 1.99 -7.14
N ILE A 2 81.58 1.79 -6.59
CA ILE A 2 80.32 2.20 -7.15
C ILE A 2 79.71 3.21 -6.14
N LEU A 3 79.60 4.46 -6.55
CA LEU A 3 78.88 5.49 -5.78
C LEU A 3 77.36 5.38 -6.00
N THR A 4 76.68 5.20 -4.93
CA THR A 4 75.20 5.28 -4.87
C THR A 4 74.82 6.72 -4.44
N ALA A 5 74.11 7.44 -5.32
CA ALA A 5 73.55 8.74 -5.05
C ALA A 5 72.18 8.57 -4.37
N PHE A 6 71.98 9.13 -3.17
CA PHE A 6 70.70 9.22 -2.50
C PHE A 6 70.00 10.51 -2.96
N SER A 7 68.83 10.38 -3.63
CA SER A 7 67.92 11.52 -3.93
C SER A 7 66.98 11.69 -2.73
N LEU A 8 67.06 12.83 -2.05
CA LEU A 8 66.06 13.32 -1.10
C LEU A 8 64.84 13.82 -1.90
N VAL A 9 63.72 13.13 -1.76
CA VAL A 9 62.39 13.65 -2.20
C VAL A 9 61.80 14.44 -1.04
N SER A 10 61.78 15.76 -1.14
CA SER A 10 61.05 16.63 -0.21
C SER A 10 59.54 16.58 -0.54
N THR A 11 58.74 15.93 0.29
CA THR A 11 57.29 16.03 0.24
C THR A 11 56.82 17.35 0.82
N LEU A 12 56.41 18.29 -0.04
CA LEU A 12 55.64 19.46 0.38
C LEU A 12 54.27 18.99 0.80
N ALA A 13 53.98 19.02 2.08
CA ALA A 13 52.63 18.89 2.60
C ALA A 13 51.86 20.18 2.30
N LEU A 14 51.01 20.14 1.28
CA LEU A 14 49.98 21.17 1.06
C LEU A 14 48.96 21.07 2.16
N SER A 15 49.12 21.86 3.22
CA SER A 15 48.06 22.10 4.21
C SER A 15 46.97 22.95 3.55
N GLY A 16 46.05 22.26 2.84
CA GLY A 16 44.82 22.87 2.38
C GLY A 16 43.96 23.20 3.56
N SER A 17 43.92 24.45 3.98
CA SER A 17 42.88 24.96 4.88
C SER A 17 41.54 24.77 4.18
N ALA A 18 40.75 23.78 4.65
CA ALA A 18 39.38 23.64 4.24
C ALA A 18 38.63 24.93 4.64
N HIS A 19 38.47 25.84 3.72
CA HIS A 19 37.56 26.97 3.87
C HIS A 19 36.16 26.35 3.96
N THR A 20 35.68 26.17 5.21
CA THR A 20 34.26 25.85 5.43
C THR A 20 33.47 27.05 4.92
N ALA A 21 32.72 26.84 3.83
CA ALA A 21 31.82 27.85 3.31
C ALA A 21 30.95 28.42 4.44
N PRO A 22 30.74 29.76 4.48
CA PRO A 22 29.97 30.39 5.55
C PRO A 22 28.57 29.78 5.60
N CYS A 23 28.16 29.26 6.79
CA CYS A 23 26.86 28.71 6.98
C CYS A 23 25.83 29.79 7.29
N VAL A 24 24.55 29.54 6.92
CA VAL A 24 23.42 30.43 7.18
C VAL A 24 22.79 30.09 8.53
N ARG A 25 22.46 31.08 9.35
CA ARG A 25 21.70 30.94 10.59
C ARG A 25 20.29 31.49 10.39
N PRO A 26 19.24 30.65 10.29
CA PRO A 26 17.87 31.14 10.25
C PRO A 26 17.51 31.73 11.62
N THR A 27 16.96 32.94 11.64
CA THR A 27 16.53 33.63 12.88
C THR A 27 15.03 33.85 12.95
N ARG A 28 14.34 33.70 11.82
CA ARG A 28 12.88 33.86 11.68
C ARG A 28 12.34 33.02 10.51
N ALA A 29 11.05 32.80 10.48
CA ALA A 29 10.38 32.24 9.31
C ALA A 29 10.48 33.17 8.09
N GLY A 30 10.56 32.59 6.91
CA GLY A 30 10.77 33.31 5.66
C GLY A 30 12.24 33.56 5.30
N THR A 31 13.18 32.83 5.90
CA THR A 31 14.61 32.89 5.51
C THR A 31 14.78 32.31 4.11
N GLN A 32 15.05 33.18 3.12
CA GLN A 32 15.30 32.78 1.73
C GLN A 32 16.75 32.34 1.54
N VAL A 33 16.93 31.25 0.78
CA VAL A 33 18.25 30.70 0.43
C VAL A 33 18.31 30.33 -1.05
N GLN A 34 19.50 30.44 -1.66
CA GLN A 34 19.74 30.08 -3.06
C GLN A 34 21.15 29.55 -3.26
N GLY A 35 21.35 28.75 -4.30
CA GLY A 35 22.65 28.11 -4.58
C GLY A 35 22.94 26.97 -3.60
N GLU A 36 24.21 26.76 -3.29
CA GLU A 36 24.64 25.78 -2.29
C GLU A 36 24.70 26.43 -0.91
N VAL A 37 23.83 25.96 0.00
CA VAL A 37 23.69 26.56 1.33
C VAL A 37 23.79 25.46 2.38
N ARG A 38 24.73 25.66 3.30
CA ARG A 38 24.77 24.90 4.56
C ARG A 38 24.13 25.73 5.66
N VAL A 39 23.18 25.16 6.37
CA VAL A 39 22.66 25.76 7.60
C VAL A 39 23.63 25.44 8.75
N CYS A 40 23.99 26.45 9.57
CA CYS A 40 24.91 26.23 10.66
C CYS A 40 24.38 25.14 11.60
N PRO A 41 25.18 24.15 11.99
CA PRO A 41 24.76 23.15 12.95
C PRO A 41 24.23 23.77 14.25
N GLY A 42 23.14 23.22 14.77
CA GLY A 42 22.52 23.72 15.99
C GLY A 42 21.02 23.46 16.06
N ARG A 43 20.41 23.88 17.16
CA ARG A 43 18.97 23.81 17.37
C ARG A 43 18.35 25.19 17.18
N TYR A 44 17.33 25.25 16.32
CA TYR A 44 16.61 26.46 15.98
C TYR A 44 15.14 26.30 16.34
N ARG A 45 14.64 27.13 17.26
CA ARG A 45 13.23 27.15 17.64
C ARG A 45 12.55 28.33 16.97
N ILE A 46 11.94 28.10 15.82
CA ILE A 46 11.38 29.15 14.97
C ILE A 46 9.94 28.77 14.58
N PRO A 47 8.92 29.42 15.11
CA PRO A 47 7.54 29.22 14.69
C PRO A 47 7.29 29.76 13.27
N ASP A 48 6.39 29.09 12.52
CA ASP A 48 5.92 29.55 11.20
C ASP A 48 4.39 29.67 11.22
N SER A 49 3.87 30.68 11.91
CA SER A 49 2.44 30.96 12.02
C SER A 49 1.82 31.48 10.70
N GLY A 50 2.64 32.04 9.82
CA GLY A 50 2.19 32.60 8.54
C GLY A 50 2.29 31.64 7.35
N GLU A 51 2.64 30.37 7.60
CA GLU A 51 2.74 29.30 6.59
C GLU A 51 3.68 29.62 5.40
N ARG A 52 4.66 30.49 5.63
CA ARG A 52 5.65 30.87 4.60
C ARG A 52 6.73 29.82 4.42
N GLY A 53 7.02 29.05 5.46
CA GLY A 53 8.17 28.22 5.64
C GLY A 53 9.29 28.92 6.44
N VAL A 54 9.97 28.16 7.27
CA VAL A 54 11.11 28.74 8.02
C VAL A 54 12.27 29.00 7.07
N ILE A 55 12.63 28.02 6.22
CA ILE A 55 13.64 28.14 5.17
C ILE A 55 12.94 28.02 3.82
N ILE A 56 13.20 28.93 2.91
CA ILE A 56 12.61 28.98 1.57
C ILE A 56 13.71 28.80 0.52
N ALA A 57 13.61 27.74 -0.30
CA ALA A 57 14.43 27.61 -1.51
C ALA A 57 13.93 28.62 -2.56
N ALA A 58 14.70 29.70 -2.79
CA ALA A 58 14.27 30.85 -3.58
C ALA A 58 14.61 30.76 -5.07
N ALA A 59 15.45 29.80 -5.49
CA ALA A 59 15.88 29.65 -6.88
C ALA A 59 16.03 28.19 -7.28
N SER A 60 15.93 27.93 -8.57
CA SER A 60 16.19 26.60 -9.15
C SER A 60 17.62 26.14 -8.85
N GLY A 61 17.80 24.84 -8.65
CA GLY A 61 19.10 24.24 -8.31
C GLY A 61 19.57 24.49 -6.88
N THR A 62 18.77 25.14 -6.03
CA THR A 62 19.13 25.38 -4.62
C THR A 62 19.39 24.06 -3.89
N ARG A 63 20.51 23.97 -3.18
CA ARG A 63 20.89 22.84 -2.34
C ARG A 63 20.97 23.28 -0.88
N ILE A 64 20.20 22.64 -0.01
CA ILE A 64 20.10 22.97 1.41
C ILE A 64 20.64 21.79 2.21
N ASP A 65 21.80 21.96 2.84
CA ASP A 65 22.38 20.99 3.76
C ASP A 65 22.00 21.36 5.22
N LEU A 66 21.23 20.49 5.84
CA LEU A 66 20.78 20.59 7.23
C LEU A 66 21.57 19.68 8.18
N THR A 67 22.72 19.15 7.78
CA THR A 67 23.52 18.25 8.61
C THR A 67 23.87 18.88 9.97
N GLY A 68 23.49 18.22 11.05
CA GLY A 68 23.66 18.72 12.41
C GLY A 68 22.64 19.78 12.85
N VAL A 69 21.60 20.04 12.06
CA VAL A 69 20.52 20.99 12.35
C VAL A 69 19.32 20.27 12.96
N VAL A 70 18.74 20.87 13.99
CA VAL A 70 17.40 20.54 14.50
C VAL A 70 16.54 21.80 14.38
N LEU A 71 15.56 21.76 13.49
CA LEU A 71 14.58 22.83 13.30
C LEU A 71 13.25 22.45 13.93
N GLU A 72 12.72 23.30 14.83
CA GLU A 72 11.49 23.01 15.57
C GLU A 72 10.59 24.25 15.73
N SER A 73 9.26 24.07 15.68
CA SER A 73 8.31 25.19 15.79
C SER A 73 8.23 25.75 17.22
N GLY A 74 8.45 24.89 18.21
CA GLY A 74 8.33 25.25 19.61
C GLY A 74 6.96 25.02 20.23
N ASP A 75 5.94 24.59 19.47
CA ASP A 75 4.68 24.08 20.02
C ASP A 75 4.88 22.65 20.55
N SER A 76 4.16 22.28 21.58
CA SER A 76 4.22 20.95 22.21
C SER A 76 2.99 20.08 21.91
N VAL A 77 1.94 20.63 21.30
CA VAL A 77 0.67 19.93 21.04
C VAL A 77 0.57 19.54 19.56
N PRO A 78 0.72 18.24 19.18
CA PRO A 78 0.78 17.81 17.78
C PRO A 78 -0.43 18.22 16.95
N SER A 79 -1.63 18.27 17.52
CA SER A 79 -2.85 18.68 16.81
C SER A 79 -2.91 20.17 16.47
N ARG A 80 -2.06 20.99 17.08
CA ARG A 80 -1.98 22.45 16.85
C ARG A 80 -0.83 22.86 15.93
N TYR A 81 0.05 21.94 15.55
CA TYR A 81 1.20 22.29 14.70
C TYR A 81 0.74 22.94 13.40
N VAL A 82 1.32 24.09 13.09
CA VAL A 82 1.10 24.87 11.88
C VAL A 82 2.42 25.15 11.17
N GLY A 83 2.37 25.69 9.97
CA GLY A 83 3.54 26.09 9.22
C GLY A 83 4.37 24.92 8.67
N THR A 84 5.54 25.27 8.12
CA THR A 84 6.43 24.33 7.42
C THR A 84 7.89 24.62 7.73
N GLY A 85 8.68 23.57 7.93
CA GLY A 85 10.12 23.73 8.16
C GLY A 85 10.86 24.24 6.94
N VAL A 86 10.81 23.52 5.80
CA VAL A 86 11.44 23.92 4.53
C VAL A 86 10.41 23.93 3.42
N VAL A 87 10.41 24.99 2.62
CA VAL A 87 9.48 25.19 1.50
C VAL A 87 10.23 25.46 0.20
N SER A 88 9.72 24.87 -0.88
CA SER A 88 10.08 25.22 -2.26
C SER A 88 8.81 25.47 -3.07
N ARG A 89 8.74 26.55 -3.84
CA ARG A 89 7.58 26.88 -4.68
C ARG A 89 8.00 27.32 -6.07
N GLY A 90 7.52 26.63 -7.09
CA GLY A 90 7.66 27.01 -8.50
C GLY A 90 9.08 27.04 -9.05
N VAL A 91 10.03 26.40 -8.38
CA VAL A 91 11.45 26.31 -8.81
C VAL A 91 11.84 24.86 -9.03
N ASP A 92 12.84 24.59 -9.85
CA ASP A 92 13.29 23.26 -10.24
C ASP A 92 14.52 22.80 -9.46
N GLY A 93 14.74 21.48 -9.38
CA GLY A 93 16.02 20.88 -8.99
C GLY A 93 16.48 21.16 -7.55
N VAL A 94 15.56 21.50 -6.66
CA VAL A 94 15.91 21.76 -5.25
C VAL A 94 16.33 20.46 -4.57
N THR A 95 17.46 20.52 -3.85
CA THR A 95 17.96 19.42 -3.01
C THR A 95 17.90 19.83 -1.54
N ILE A 96 17.29 18.99 -0.70
CA ILE A 96 17.22 19.18 0.76
C ILE A 96 17.76 17.93 1.43
N SER A 97 18.74 18.05 2.29
CA SER A 97 19.40 16.88 2.89
C SER A 97 19.81 17.08 4.35
N GLY A 98 19.83 15.97 5.08
CA GLY A 98 20.33 15.88 6.46
C GLY A 98 19.44 16.53 7.52
N GLY A 99 19.85 16.46 8.77
CA GLY A 99 19.21 17.11 9.92
C GLY A 99 17.88 16.54 10.37
N ALA A 100 17.18 17.31 11.20
CA ALA A 100 15.86 16.97 11.72
C ALA A 100 14.93 18.19 11.71
N ILE A 101 13.66 17.98 11.34
CA ILE A 101 12.62 19.02 11.33
C ILE A 101 11.38 18.45 12.02
N ARG A 102 10.84 19.16 13.02
CA ARG A 102 9.70 18.67 13.80
C ARG A 102 8.82 19.77 14.36
N GLY A 103 7.60 19.41 14.77
CA GLY A 103 6.66 20.34 15.38
C GLY A 103 5.98 21.29 14.40
N TYR A 104 6.07 21.04 13.09
CA TYR A 104 5.35 21.77 12.05
C TYR A 104 4.18 20.93 11.49
N ARG A 105 3.28 21.59 10.74
CA ARG A 105 2.28 20.85 9.96
C ARG A 105 2.95 19.93 8.96
N TYR A 106 3.92 20.45 8.21
CA TYR A 106 4.80 19.68 7.34
C TYR A 106 6.28 19.96 7.64
N GLY A 107 7.08 18.90 7.67
CA GLY A 107 8.53 19.09 7.75
C GLY A 107 9.08 19.75 6.49
N VAL A 108 8.74 19.18 5.32
CA VAL A 108 9.12 19.70 4.00
C VAL A 108 7.87 19.82 3.13
N ARG A 109 7.71 20.94 2.41
CA ARG A 109 6.66 21.17 1.42
C ARG A 109 7.27 21.67 0.11
N ILE A 110 7.00 20.94 -0.99
CA ILE A 110 7.45 21.28 -2.34
C ILE A 110 6.25 21.42 -3.24
N GLU A 111 6.08 22.57 -3.85
CA GLU A 111 4.95 22.92 -4.70
C GLU A 111 5.43 23.32 -6.10
N GLY A 112 5.03 22.58 -7.11
CA GLY A 112 5.47 22.78 -8.49
C GLY A 112 6.94 22.41 -8.72
N GLY A 113 7.41 22.65 -9.93
CA GLY A 113 8.76 22.35 -10.35
C GLY A 113 9.02 20.87 -10.62
N ARG A 114 10.27 20.57 -10.94
CA ARG A 114 10.71 19.22 -11.34
C ARG A 114 12.08 18.85 -10.77
N ALA A 115 12.37 17.55 -10.78
CA ALA A 115 13.69 17.00 -10.42
C ALA A 115 14.17 17.37 -9.01
N HIS A 116 13.26 17.50 -8.06
CA HIS A 116 13.59 17.75 -6.65
C HIS A 116 14.18 16.50 -5.99
N ARG A 117 15.02 16.72 -4.98
CA ARG A 117 15.60 15.65 -4.18
C ARG A 117 15.49 15.96 -2.69
N VAL A 118 14.87 15.05 -1.93
CA VAL A 118 14.80 15.13 -0.46
C VAL A 118 15.42 13.84 0.10
N THR A 119 16.48 13.95 0.88
CA THR A 119 17.23 12.77 1.31
C THR A 119 17.80 12.86 2.72
N GLY A 120 17.76 11.74 3.46
CA GLY A 120 18.44 11.58 4.75
C GLY A 120 17.98 12.55 5.85
N ILE A 121 16.70 12.92 5.89
CA ILE A 121 16.13 13.88 6.86
C ILE A 121 15.23 13.14 7.85
N ASN A 122 15.33 13.49 9.13
CA ASN A 122 14.36 13.06 10.13
C ASN A 122 13.22 14.10 10.22
N LEU A 123 12.03 13.71 9.78
CA LEU A 123 10.80 14.52 9.76
C LEU A 123 9.75 14.01 10.76
N SER A 124 10.17 13.20 11.73
CA SER A 124 9.26 12.63 12.73
C SER A 124 8.68 13.70 13.65
N GLY A 125 7.44 13.47 14.11
CA GLY A 125 6.76 14.40 15.00
C GLY A 125 6.24 15.65 14.29
N SER A 126 5.79 15.54 13.05
CA SER A 126 4.94 16.53 12.38
C SER A 126 3.49 16.44 12.88
N ARG A 127 2.62 17.32 12.42
CA ARG A 127 1.21 17.39 12.88
C ARG A 127 0.51 16.03 12.84
N SER A 128 -0.20 15.74 13.92
CA SER A 128 -1.12 14.61 14.01
C SER A 128 -2.39 15.08 14.71
N GLN A 129 -3.56 14.75 14.17
CA GLN A 129 -4.84 15.02 14.81
C GLN A 129 -4.98 14.16 16.07
N GLU A 130 -5.62 14.71 17.10
CA GLU A 130 -6.01 13.96 18.28
C GLU A 130 -7.10 12.93 17.92
N VAL A 131 -6.93 11.69 18.38
CA VAL A 131 -7.93 10.63 18.24
C VAL A 131 -8.82 10.65 19.48
N ARG A 132 -10.14 10.72 19.26
CA ARG A 132 -11.17 10.82 20.31
C ARG A 132 -11.87 9.49 20.57
N SER A 133 -11.83 8.56 19.60
CA SER A 133 -12.42 7.23 19.74
C SER A 133 -11.76 6.46 20.86
N THR A 134 -12.60 5.79 21.65
CA THR A 134 -12.17 4.84 22.68
C THR A 134 -12.73 3.45 22.37
N PRO A 135 -12.23 2.37 23.00
CA PRO A 135 -12.80 1.04 22.83
C PRO A 135 -14.30 0.95 23.15
N ALA A 136 -14.79 1.81 24.05
CA ALA A 136 -16.20 1.83 24.48
C ALA A 136 -17.06 2.77 23.62
N ALA A 137 -16.50 3.79 22.98
CA ALA A 137 -17.24 4.82 22.26
C ALA A 137 -16.47 5.30 21.01
N PRO A 138 -16.83 4.84 19.81
CA PRO A 138 -16.25 5.37 18.57
C PRO A 138 -16.73 6.81 18.31
N ASP A 139 -15.81 7.69 17.93
CA ASP A 139 -16.12 9.06 17.50
C ASP A 139 -15.97 9.18 15.98
N SER A 140 -17.02 9.56 15.29
CA SER A 140 -17.03 9.72 13.85
C SER A 140 -16.08 10.82 13.35
N ALA A 141 -15.69 11.78 14.21
CA ALA A 141 -14.71 12.82 13.89
C ALA A 141 -13.29 12.26 13.64
N ASP A 142 -13.02 11.03 14.10
CA ASP A 142 -11.75 10.36 13.83
C ASP A 142 -11.67 9.73 12.43
N ARG A 143 -12.79 9.64 11.73
CA ARG A 143 -12.83 9.10 10.38
C ARG A 143 -12.02 10.01 9.44
N LEU A 144 -11.09 9.39 8.71
CA LEU A 144 -10.29 10.11 7.72
C LEU A 144 -11.14 10.38 6.47
N ASP A 145 -11.18 11.65 6.05
CA ASP A 145 -11.83 12.03 4.81
C ASP A 145 -10.95 11.65 3.60
N LEU A 146 -11.48 10.83 2.71
CA LEU A 146 -10.81 10.39 1.48
C LEU A 146 -11.21 11.20 0.25
N ILE A 147 -12.18 12.11 0.36
CA ILE A 147 -12.87 12.66 -0.79
C ILE A 147 -12.37 14.06 -1.17
N ARG A 148 -11.91 14.84 -0.22
CA ARG A 148 -11.62 16.26 -0.40
C ARG A 148 -10.12 16.53 -0.59
N ARG A 149 -9.79 17.45 -1.51
CA ARG A 149 -8.40 17.90 -1.72
C ARG A 149 -7.84 18.67 -0.52
N ASP A 150 -8.67 19.48 0.10
CA ASP A 150 -8.31 20.35 1.23
C ASP A 150 -7.96 19.57 2.53
N VAL A 151 -8.16 18.25 2.55
CA VAL A 151 -7.68 17.41 3.66
C VAL A 151 -6.16 17.52 3.86
N PHE A 152 -5.39 17.80 2.81
CA PHE A 152 -3.94 17.98 2.92
C PHE A 152 -3.58 19.24 3.71
N ASP A 153 -4.42 20.28 3.68
CA ASP A 153 -4.24 21.49 4.49
C ASP A 153 -4.71 21.27 5.95
N GLY A 154 -5.70 20.41 6.16
CA GLY A 154 -6.19 20.03 7.49
C GLY A 154 -5.33 18.99 8.20
N TYR A 155 -4.67 18.13 7.44
CA TYR A 155 -3.79 17.08 7.95
C TYR A 155 -2.35 17.61 8.04
N GLY A 156 -1.42 16.78 8.42
CA GLY A 156 -0.01 17.12 8.45
C GLY A 156 0.82 15.91 8.09
N GLY A 157 2.12 16.11 7.94
CA GLY A 157 3.00 15.01 7.56
C GLY A 157 4.48 15.37 7.52
N GLY A 158 5.31 14.37 7.30
CA GLY A 158 6.74 14.59 7.10
C GLY A 158 7.00 15.40 5.83
N ILE A 159 6.48 14.93 4.68
CA ILE A 159 6.66 15.58 3.36
C ILE A 159 5.31 15.76 2.68
N LEU A 160 5.12 16.92 2.05
CA LEU A 160 4.11 17.15 1.02
C LEU A 160 4.81 17.54 -0.29
N LEU A 161 4.66 16.70 -1.33
CA LEU A 161 4.96 17.04 -2.72
C LEU A 161 3.65 17.36 -3.42
N GLN A 162 3.57 18.49 -4.09
CA GLN A 162 2.38 18.93 -4.81
C GLN A 162 2.72 19.41 -6.21
N SER A 163 2.03 18.89 -7.24
CA SER A 163 2.17 19.26 -8.64
C SER A 163 3.63 19.22 -9.13
N THR A 164 4.41 18.21 -8.69
CA THR A 164 5.83 18.05 -9.04
C THR A 164 6.03 16.87 -9.98
N VAL A 165 7.14 16.89 -10.72
CA VAL A 165 7.53 15.85 -11.67
C VAL A 165 8.96 15.40 -11.40
N ALA A 166 9.22 14.08 -11.54
CA ALA A 166 10.54 13.48 -11.42
C ALA A 166 11.27 13.79 -10.09
N ALA A 167 10.52 13.87 -8.99
CA ALA A 167 11.08 14.05 -7.65
C ALA A 167 11.68 12.73 -7.12
N THR A 168 12.70 12.84 -6.26
CA THR A 168 13.31 11.71 -5.54
C THR A 168 13.23 11.96 -4.04
N VAL A 169 12.65 10.99 -3.29
CA VAL A 169 12.55 11.03 -1.82
C VAL A 169 13.15 9.74 -1.28
N THR A 170 14.29 9.82 -0.59
CA THR A 170 15.01 8.64 -0.12
C THR A 170 15.64 8.83 1.27
N GLY A 171 15.69 7.73 2.06
CA GLY A 171 16.35 7.75 3.37
C GLY A 171 15.69 8.69 4.39
N ILE A 172 14.40 8.96 4.22
CA ILE A 172 13.62 9.80 5.12
C ILE A 172 13.13 8.98 6.31
N THR A 173 13.15 9.58 7.50
CA THR A 173 12.42 9.08 8.66
C THR A 173 11.24 10.02 8.94
N ALA A 174 9.98 9.53 8.84
CA ALA A 174 8.78 10.33 9.07
C ALA A 174 7.77 9.52 9.89
N ARG A 175 7.95 9.50 11.20
CA ARG A 175 7.17 8.72 12.15
C ARG A 175 6.31 9.60 13.06
N GLY A 176 5.20 9.03 13.56
CA GLY A 176 4.37 9.67 14.58
C GLY A 176 3.69 10.96 14.12
N ALA A 177 3.44 11.10 12.83
CA ALA A 177 2.64 12.14 12.23
C ALA A 177 1.26 11.59 11.83
N GLN A 178 0.41 12.42 11.26
CA GLN A 178 -0.79 11.91 10.61
C GLN A 178 -0.47 11.23 9.29
N ASN A 179 0.30 11.89 8.44
CA ASN A 179 0.83 11.33 7.20
C ASN A 179 2.36 11.30 7.22
N GLY A 180 2.94 10.30 6.60
CA GLY A 180 4.39 10.28 6.44
C GLY A 180 4.82 11.09 5.22
N ILE A 181 4.48 10.61 4.01
CA ILE A 181 4.79 11.23 2.73
C ILE A 181 3.50 11.36 1.92
N ALA A 182 3.15 12.56 1.49
CA ALA A 182 2.00 12.84 0.65
C ALA A 182 2.42 13.34 -0.73
N LEU A 183 1.87 12.72 -1.77
CA LEU A 183 2.06 13.06 -3.18
C LEU A 183 0.70 13.51 -3.75
N VAL A 184 0.60 14.77 -4.13
CA VAL A 184 -0.61 15.39 -4.67
C VAL A 184 -0.32 15.86 -6.10
N GLU A 185 -0.94 15.25 -7.10
CA GLU A 185 -0.70 15.57 -8.51
C GLU A 185 0.79 15.42 -8.91
N VAL A 186 1.46 14.39 -8.38
CA VAL A 186 2.89 14.12 -8.60
C VAL A 186 3.04 13.06 -9.68
N ARG A 187 4.04 13.24 -10.56
CA ARG A 187 4.29 12.30 -11.66
C ARG A 187 5.75 11.87 -11.72
N ASP A 188 5.95 10.65 -12.23
CA ASP A 188 7.26 10.10 -12.62
C ASP A 188 8.33 10.21 -11.53
N SER A 189 7.90 10.08 -10.27
CA SER A 189 8.74 10.31 -9.09
C SER A 189 9.12 9.01 -8.40
N TYR A 190 10.21 9.04 -7.65
CA TYR A 190 10.78 7.90 -6.96
C TYR A 190 10.80 8.12 -5.45
N VAL A 191 10.07 7.31 -4.70
CA VAL A 191 9.97 7.35 -3.24
C VAL A 191 10.42 6.00 -2.71
N ALA A 192 11.62 5.92 -2.17
CA ALA A 192 12.20 4.63 -1.79
C ALA A 192 13.10 4.69 -0.56
N ASP A 193 13.25 3.52 0.07
CA ASP A 193 14.18 3.33 1.20
C ASP A 193 13.89 4.28 2.37
N ASN A 194 12.60 4.59 2.63
CA ASN A 194 12.16 5.50 3.68
C ASN A 194 11.57 4.71 4.87
N ASP A 195 11.72 5.26 6.07
CA ASP A 195 11.06 4.79 7.29
C ASP A 195 9.89 5.71 7.64
N VAL A 196 8.69 5.23 7.36
CA VAL A 196 7.43 5.98 7.45
C VAL A 196 6.46 5.26 8.40
N THR A 197 7.01 4.70 9.49
CA THR A 197 6.26 3.84 10.41
C THR A 197 5.43 4.63 11.42
N SER A 198 4.41 3.96 11.99
CA SER A 198 3.64 4.45 13.14
C SER A 198 2.94 5.81 12.91
N ASN A 199 2.46 6.06 11.71
CA ASN A 199 1.65 7.22 11.41
C ASN A 199 0.16 6.93 11.69
N SER A 200 -0.62 7.96 12.01
CA SER A 200 -2.01 7.82 12.46
C SER A 200 -3.04 7.99 11.34
N GLY A 201 -2.63 8.23 10.11
CA GLY A 201 -3.51 8.35 8.95
C GLY A 201 -3.00 7.50 7.81
N TRP A 202 -2.21 8.07 6.94
CA TRP A 202 -1.62 7.37 5.81
C TRP A 202 -0.10 7.47 5.86
N GLY A 203 0.55 6.32 5.82
CA GLY A 203 2.02 6.31 5.78
C GLY A 203 2.51 7.00 4.50
N ILE A 204 2.16 6.46 3.33
CA ILE A 204 2.40 7.10 2.03
C ILE A 204 1.04 7.27 1.32
N HIS A 205 0.75 8.48 0.84
CA HIS A 205 -0.52 8.81 0.19
C HIS A 205 -0.28 9.41 -1.19
N LEU A 206 -0.89 8.82 -2.21
CA LEU A 206 -0.92 9.31 -3.59
C LEU A 206 -2.34 9.77 -3.93
N TRP A 207 -2.48 11.05 -4.31
CA TRP A 207 -3.73 11.63 -4.79
C TRP A 207 -3.53 12.23 -6.18
N ARG A 208 -4.25 11.73 -7.18
CA ARG A 208 -4.07 12.10 -8.60
C ARG A 208 -2.61 12.05 -9.06
N SER A 209 -1.88 11.05 -8.58
CA SER A 209 -0.44 10.93 -8.81
C SER A 209 -0.15 9.69 -9.61
N ALA A 210 0.59 9.83 -10.72
CA ALA A 210 0.74 8.77 -11.71
C ALA A 210 2.18 8.53 -12.13
N GLY A 211 2.48 7.29 -12.55
CA GLY A 211 3.80 6.89 -13.05
C GLY A 211 4.89 6.87 -11.97
N ASN A 212 4.51 6.90 -10.69
CA ASN A 212 5.49 6.93 -9.60
C ASN A 212 5.96 5.53 -9.22
N VAL A 213 7.18 5.43 -8.71
CA VAL A 213 7.74 4.21 -8.12
C VAL A 213 7.86 4.40 -6.61
N ILE A 214 7.14 3.56 -5.86
CA ILE A 214 7.16 3.53 -4.38
C ILE A 214 7.80 2.20 -3.98
N ALA A 215 9.05 2.22 -3.53
CA ALA A 215 9.85 1.00 -3.42
C ALA A 215 10.60 0.88 -2.09
N ARG A 216 10.63 -0.32 -1.52
CA ARG A 216 11.44 -0.66 -0.33
C ARG A 216 11.25 0.30 0.84
N ASN A 217 10.04 0.85 1.01
CA ASN A 217 9.72 1.67 2.16
C ASN A 217 9.22 0.79 3.32
N ARG A 218 9.56 1.17 4.53
CA ARG A 218 8.98 0.61 5.75
C ARG A 218 7.85 1.51 6.20
N VAL A 219 6.59 1.06 6.05
CA VAL A 219 5.37 1.87 6.27
C VAL A 219 4.42 1.17 7.25
N ASN A 220 4.95 0.25 8.02
CA ASN A 220 4.19 -0.60 8.92
C ASN A 220 3.66 0.16 10.16
N HIS A 221 2.78 -0.52 10.93
CA HIS A 221 2.16 0.03 12.14
C HIS A 221 1.38 1.35 11.92
N THR A 222 0.89 1.59 10.71
CA THR A 222 0.03 2.75 10.42
C THR A 222 -1.37 2.46 10.98
N ARG A 223 -1.72 3.10 12.09
CA ARG A 223 -2.97 2.86 12.83
C ARG A 223 -3.50 4.17 13.39
N ARG A 224 -4.84 4.34 13.34
CA ARG A 224 -5.48 5.55 13.89
C ARG A 224 -6.29 5.24 15.15
N CYS A 225 -7.11 4.22 15.12
CA CYS A 225 -7.86 3.77 16.27
C CYS A 225 -7.30 2.45 16.78
N GLU A 226 -7.47 2.18 18.06
CA GLU A 226 -7.07 0.89 18.63
C GLU A 226 -7.90 -0.25 18.01
N SER A 227 -7.27 -1.40 17.88
CA SER A 227 -7.83 -2.58 17.22
C SER A 227 -9.11 -3.13 17.84
N GLN A 228 -9.46 -2.65 19.03
CA GLN A 228 -10.60 -3.13 19.82
C GLN A 228 -11.87 -2.30 19.63
N VAL A 229 -11.87 -1.28 18.76
CA VAL A 229 -13.07 -0.50 18.45
C VAL A 229 -13.76 -1.12 17.22
N PRO A 230 -14.75 -2.03 17.36
CA PRO A 230 -15.29 -2.81 16.26
C PRO A 230 -15.98 -1.97 15.17
N ALA A 231 -16.47 -0.80 15.54
CA ALA A 231 -17.28 0.07 14.67
C ALA A 231 -16.53 1.33 14.17
N ALA A 232 -15.36 1.64 14.72
CA ALA A 232 -14.62 2.82 14.30
C ALA A 232 -13.87 2.55 13.00
N ASP A 233 -14.50 2.85 11.89
CA ASP A 233 -13.84 2.91 10.60
C ASP A 233 -12.92 4.12 10.54
N CYS A 234 -11.79 4.04 11.22
CA CYS A 234 -10.82 5.11 11.28
C CYS A 234 -9.97 5.23 10.01
N GLY A 235 -10.16 4.36 9.03
CA GLY A 235 -9.68 4.49 7.66
C GLY A 235 -8.17 4.55 7.42
N ALA A 236 -7.33 4.32 8.43
CA ALA A 236 -5.87 4.39 8.27
C ALA A 236 -5.33 3.28 7.37
N ALA A 237 -4.36 3.60 6.53
CA ALA A 237 -3.67 2.65 5.67
C ALA A 237 -2.17 2.96 5.59
N ALA A 238 -1.34 1.91 5.47
CA ALA A 238 0.09 2.12 5.27
C ALA A 238 0.33 2.84 3.94
N LEU A 239 -0.30 2.41 2.85
CA LEU A 239 -0.18 3.04 1.55
C LEU A 239 -1.57 3.24 0.93
N LEU A 240 -1.88 4.49 0.52
CA LEU A 240 -3.14 4.87 -0.10
C LEU A 240 -2.91 5.43 -1.51
N LEU A 241 -3.63 4.88 -2.50
CA LEU A 241 -3.82 5.45 -3.83
C LEU A 241 -5.25 5.96 -3.96
N ARG A 242 -5.40 7.21 -4.42
CA ARG A 242 -6.71 7.85 -4.47
C ARG A 242 -6.88 8.65 -5.76
N GLU A 243 -8.11 8.62 -6.32
CA GLU A 243 -8.57 9.55 -7.35
C GLU A 243 -7.62 9.66 -8.56
N ALA A 244 -7.73 8.76 -9.55
CA ALA A 244 -6.86 8.71 -10.73
C ALA A 244 -5.34 8.70 -10.41
N SER A 245 -4.97 7.93 -9.38
CA SER A 245 -3.56 7.61 -9.15
C SER A 245 -3.22 6.37 -9.98
N ASP A 246 -2.76 6.62 -11.21
CA ASP A 246 -2.67 5.62 -12.27
C ASP A 246 -1.23 5.19 -12.55
N SER A 247 -1.06 3.96 -13.04
CA SER A 247 0.23 3.45 -13.56
C SER A 247 1.41 3.57 -12.58
N ASN A 248 1.13 3.52 -11.27
CA ASN A 248 2.19 3.52 -10.27
C ASN A 248 2.72 2.09 -10.06
N THR A 249 4.01 1.97 -9.72
CA THR A 249 4.66 0.74 -9.30
C THR A 249 4.93 0.77 -7.80
N ILE A 250 4.28 -0.13 -7.06
CA ILE A 250 4.40 -0.26 -5.61
C ILE A 250 5.12 -1.58 -5.34
N VAL A 251 6.38 -1.54 -4.96
CA VAL A 251 7.23 -2.73 -4.95
C VAL A 251 8.09 -2.88 -3.70
N ASP A 252 8.18 -4.10 -3.17
CA ASP A 252 9.05 -4.47 -2.04
C ASP A 252 8.84 -3.62 -0.76
N ASN A 253 7.62 -3.12 -0.49
CA ASN A 253 7.35 -2.34 0.71
C ASN A 253 6.87 -3.23 1.86
N ASP A 254 7.27 -2.90 3.10
CA ASP A 254 6.71 -3.43 4.33
C ASP A 254 5.52 -2.55 4.78
N LEU A 255 4.31 -3.06 4.57
CA LEU A 255 3.03 -2.42 4.92
C LEU A 255 2.36 -3.12 6.11
N SER A 256 3.06 -4.02 6.78
CA SER A 256 2.52 -4.96 7.76
C SER A 256 1.99 -4.29 9.03
N ALA A 257 1.23 -5.04 9.81
CA ALA A 257 0.73 -4.63 11.13
C ALA A 257 -0.03 -3.30 11.16
N SER A 258 -0.57 -2.86 10.04
CA SER A 258 -1.34 -1.62 9.87
C SER A 258 -2.85 -1.86 9.98
N SER A 259 -3.67 -0.81 10.03
CA SER A 259 -5.13 -0.96 9.96
C SER A 259 -5.54 -1.59 8.64
N MET A 260 -5.06 -1.04 7.53
CA MET A 260 -5.01 -1.64 6.20
C MET A 260 -3.58 -1.53 5.68
N GLY A 261 -3.09 -2.54 4.96
CA GLY A 261 -1.76 -2.47 4.35
C GLY A 261 -1.77 -1.54 3.14
N PHE A 262 -2.40 -1.98 2.06
CA PHE A 262 -2.57 -1.21 0.83
C PHE A 262 -4.04 -0.90 0.59
N LEU A 263 -4.36 0.35 0.27
CA LEU A 263 -5.70 0.81 -0.08
C LEU A 263 -5.66 1.59 -1.40
N LEU A 264 -6.29 1.03 -2.43
CA LEU A 264 -6.66 1.76 -3.63
C LEU A 264 -8.14 2.13 -3.49
N ALA A 265 -8.43 3.41 -3.33
CA ALA A 265 -9.78 3.92 -3.12
C ALA A 265 -10.23 4.79 -4.29
N GLY A 266 -10.80 4.17 -5.30
CA GLY A 266 -11.57 4.83 -6.34
C GLY A 266 -12.95 5.25 -5.84
N GLY A 267 -13.87 5.56 -6.73
CA GLY A 267 -15.24 5.89 -6.39
C GLY A 267 -16.15 5.94 -7.61
N ARG A 268 -17.46 6.04 -7.33
CA ARG A 268 -18.45 6.30 -8.37
C ARG A 268 -18.31 7.73 -8.91
N PRO A 269 -18.66 8.01 -10.17
CA PRO A 269 -18.65 9.35 -10.68
C PRO A 269 -19.35 10.35 -9.72
N PRO A 270 -18.81 11.59 -9.53
CA PRO A 270 -17.71 12.20 -10.30
C PRO A 270 -16.29 11.78 -9.90
N LEU A 271 -16.11 10.90 -8.93
CA LEU A 271 -14.80 10.39 -8.55
C LEU A 271 -14.23 9.47 -9.65
N ARG A 272 -12.93 9.51 -9.83
CA ARG A 272 -12.26 8.70 -10.85
C ARG A 272 -11.63 7.44 -10.27
N PRO A 273 -11.71 6.31 -10.97
CA PRO A 273 -10.97 5.12 -10.59
C PRO A 273 -9.46 5.36 -10.66
N SER A 274 -8.69 4.52 -9.98
CA SER A 274 -7.24 4.40 -10.19
C SER A 274 -6.96 3.15 -11.01
N VAL A 275 -6.15 3.30 -12.07
CA VAL A 275 -6.04 2.31 -13.15
C VAL A 275 -4.59 1.90 -13.39
N GLY A 276 -4.38 0.63 -13.74
CA GLY A 276 -3.11 0.13 -14.28
C GLY A 276 -1.94 0.13 -13.30
N ASN A 277 -2.20 0.10 -12.00
CA ASN A 277 -1.13 0.05 -11.01
C ASN A 277 -0.59 -1.37 -10.84
N LEU A 278 0.72 -1.49 -10.63
CA LEU A 278 1.41 -2.73 -10.29
C LEU A 278 1.77 -2.72 -8.79
N VAL A 279 1.20 -3.67 -8.05
CA VAL A 279 1.49 -3.90 -6.62
C VAL A 279 2.23 -5.24 -6.53
N TYR A 280 3.54 -5.20 -6.30
CA TYR A 280 4.42 -6.34 -6.49
C TYR A 280 5.34 -6.58 -5.28
N ARG A 281 5.37 -7.80 -4.77
CA ARG A 281 6.20 -8.24 -3.65
C ARG A 281 6.13 -7.37 -2.39
N ASN A 282 4.96 -6.85 -2.05
CA ASN A 282 4.79 -6.14 -0.79
C ASN A 282 4.31 -7.10 0.30
N ASP A 283 4.70 -6.84 1.54
CA ASP A 283 4.20 -7.55 2.72
C ASP A 283 3.19 -6.66 3.47
N ALA A 284 1.93 -7.08 3.52
CA ALA A 284 0.87 -6.45 4.28
C ALA A 284 0.28 -7.40 5.35
N SER A 285 1.10 -8.33 5.83
CA SER A 285 0.70 -9.31 6.84
C SER A 285 0.26 -8.63 8.15
N SER A 286 -0.58 -9.31 8.91
CA SER A 286 -1.11 -8.84 10.20
C SER A 286 -1.92 -7.54 10.12
N ALA A 287 -2.46 -7.20 8.94
CA ALA A 287 -3.38 -6.09 8.81
C ALA A 287 -4.66 -6.36 9.65
N LEU A 288 -5.13 -5.33 10.35
CA LEU A 288 -6.30 -5.46 11.23
C LEU A 288 -7.57 -5.75 10.42
N ARG A 289 -7.70 -5.16 9.24
CA ARG A 289 -8.82 -5.32 8.31
C ARG A 289 -8.37 -6.11 7.08
N ALA A 290 -8.21 -5.46 5.96
CA ALA A 290 -7.69 -6.09 4.75
C ALA A 290 -6.22 -5.72 4.51
N ALA A 291 -5.42 -6.72 4.11
CA ALA A 291 -4.04 -6.47 3.74
C ALA A 291 -3.97 -5.63 2.46
N PHE A 292 -4.71 -6.02 1.43
CA PHE A 292 -4.80 -5.30 0.17
C PHE A 292 -6.27 -5.05 -0.19
N THR A 293 -6.61 -3.80 -0.47
CA THR A 293 -7.95 -3.39 -0.91
C THR A 293 -7.87 -2.61 -2.20
N ALA A 294 -8.72 -2.95 -3.17
CA ALA A 294 -9.00 -2.14 -4.35
C ALA A 294 -10.50 -1.92 -4.46
N ALA A 295 -10.94 -0.69 -4.25
CA ALA A 295 -12.32 -0.28 -4.44
C ALA A 295 -12.43 0.62 -5.66
N TYR A 296 -13.33 0.29 -6.59
CA TYR A 296 -13.51 1.00 -7.87
C TYR A 296 -12.18 1.18 -8.64
N GLY A 297 -11.36 0.13 -8.68
CA GLY A 297 -10.09 0.09 -9.41
C GLY A 297 -10.20 -0.75 -10.68
N TRP A 298 -9.51 -0.37 -11.77
CA TRP A 298 -9.56 -1.09 -13.03
C TRP A 298 -8.16 -1.46 -13.52
N ASN A 299 -8.03 -2.69 -14.04
CA ASN A 299 -6.78 -3.18 -14.65
C ASN A 299 -5.55 -3.10 -13.74
N ASN A 300 -5.74 -3.27 -12.42
CA ASN A 300 -4.65 -3.27 -11.47
C ASN A 300 -4.09 -4.69 -11.29
N SER A 301 -2.79 -4.81 -11.06
CA SER A 301 -2.11 -6.09 -10.88
C SER A 301 -1.53 -6.21 -9.48
N PHE A 302 -1.91 -7.27 -8.76
CA PHE A 302 -1.37 -7.65 -7.44
C PHE A 302 -0.60 -8.96 -7.63
N VAL A 303 0.73 -8.90 -7.54
CA VAL A 303 1.59 -10.02 -7.90
C VAL A 303 2.60 -10.31 -6.79
N GLU A 304 2.73 -11.57 -6.40
CA GLU A 304 3.72 -12.05 -5.42
C GLU A 304 3.68 -11.29 -4.08
N ASN A 305 2.52 -10.76 -3.67
CA ASN A 305 2.37 -10.10 -2.38
C ASN A 305 2.05 -11.11 -1.27
N ARG A 306 2.36 -10.73 -0.03
CA ARG A 306 2.09 -11.50 1.17
C ARG A 306 1.04 -10.82 2.05
N ALA A 307 0.07 -11.62 2.56
CA ALA A 307 -1.06 -11.13 3.35
C ALA A 307 -1.43 -12.09 4.49
N ASP A 308 -0.45 -12.55 5.26
CA ASP A 308 -0.66 -13.52 6.32
C ASP A 308 -1.35 -12.90 7.54
N SER A 309 -2.18 -13.69 8.24
CA SER A 309 -2.83 -13.30 9.50
C SER A 309 -3.63 -11.98 9.43
N ALA A 310 -4.04 -11.57 8.25
CA ALA A 310 -4.89 -10.39 8.05
C ALA A 310 -6.37 -10.71 8.34
N GLY A 311 -7.21 -9.69 8.48
CA GLY A 311 -8.67 -9.86 8.50
C GLY A 311 -9.15 -10.50 7.20
N ILE A 312 -8.84 -9.84 6.10
CA ILE A 312 -9.00 -10.32 4.72
C ILE A 312 -7.64 -10.16 4.04
N GLY A 313 -7.21 -11.15 3.26
CA GLY A 313 -5.98 -11.02 2.48
C GLY A 313 -6.12 -9.98 1.39
N PHE A 314 -7.00 -10.21 0.42
CA PHE A 314 -7.27 -9.30 -0.70
C PHE A 314 -8.77 -9.01 -0.80
N ARG A 315 -9.12 -7.74 -0.98
CA ARG A 315 -10.50 -7.30 -1.21
C ARG A 315 -10.57 -6.48 -2.50
N LEU A 316 -11.38 -6.93 -3.44
CA LEU A 316 -11.78 -6.18 -4.63
C LEU A 316 -13.25 -5.79 -4.48
N ASP A 317 -13.56 -4.50 -4.59
CA ASP A 317 -14.92 -3.99 -4.47
C ASP A 317 -15.24 -3.13 -5.69
N HIS A 318 -16.28 -3.46 -6.46
CA HIS A 318 -16.64 -2.80 -7.72
C HIS A 318 -15.44 -2.61 -8.67
N SER A 319 -14.53 -3.57 -8.68
CA SER A 319 -13.28 -3.51 -9.45
C SER A 319 -13.30 -4.49 -10.62
N GLY A 320 -12.65 -4.14 -11.73
CA GLY A 320 -12.67 -4.99 -12.92
C GLY A 320 -11.36 -5.03 -13.68
N GLY A 321 -11.21 -6.09 -14.51
CA GLY A 321 -10.01 -6.32 -15.32
C GLY A 321 -8.73 -6.51 -14.50
N SER A 322 -8.83 -6.69 -13.19
CA SER A 322 -7.67 -6.78 -12.30
C SER A 322 -7.16 -8.20 -12.17
N THR A 323 -5.85 -8.34 -11.91
CA THR A 323 -5.19 -9.63 -11.76
C THR A 323 -4.58 -9.77 -10.36
N LEU A 324 -4.93 -10.86 -9.67
CA LEU A 324 -4.29 -11.33 -8.44
C LEU A 324 -3.49 -12.58 -8.78
N ARG A 325 -2.16 -12.51 -8.80
CA ARG A 325 -1.34 -13.64 -9.24
C ARG A 325 -0.20 -13.96 -8.28
N ALA A 326 -0.02 -15.25 -7.99
CA ALA A 326 1.09 -15.77 -7.19
C ALA A 326 1.20 -15.13 -5.79
N ASN A 327 0.09 -14.63 -5.23
CA ASN A 327 0.08 -14.06 -3.89
C ASN A 327 -0.05 -15.17 -2.83
N THR A 328 0.46 -14.92 -1.64
CA THR A 328 0.39 -15.83 -0.50
C THR A 328 -0.48 -15.24 0.61
N VAL A 329 -1.45 -16.04 1.10
CA VAL A 329 -2.32 -15.71 2.22
C VAL A 329 -2.39 -16.89 3.17
N ILE A 330 -1.86 -16.73 4.38
CA ILE A 330 -1.87 -17.78 5.40
C ILE A 330 -2.62 -17.29 6.63
N GLY A 331 -3.66 -18.05 7.05
CA GLY A 331 -4.36 -17.79 8.30
C GLY A 331 -5.17 -16.49 8.30
N SER A 332 -5.81 -16.13 7.20
CA SER A 332 -6.74 -14.99 7.17
C SER A 332 -7.94 -15.27 8.11
N ARG A 333 -8.35 -14.24 8.87
CA ARG A 333 -9.41 -14.41 9.88
C ARG A 333 -10.81 -14.54 9.29
N THR A 334 -11.05 -13.95 8.12
CA THR A 334 -12.35 -13.99 7.44
C THR A 334 -12.26 -14.65 6.08
N ALA A 335 -11.40 -14.16 5.20
CA ALA A 335 -11.23 -14.72 3.85
C ALA A 335 -9.86 -14.41 3.28
N GLY A 336 -9.37 -15.31 2.44
CA GLY A 336 -8.13 -15.07 1.68
C GLY A 336 -8.33 -13.99 0.62
N ILE A 337 -9.28 -14.19 -0.29
CA ILE A 337 -9.64 -13.24 -1.34
C ILE A 337 -11.16 -13.04 -1.34
N VAL A 338 -11.59 -11.78 -1.34
CA VAL A 338 -13.00 -11.39 -1.51
C VAL A 338 -13.12 -10.46 -2.71
N SER A 339 -14.09 -10.72 -3.58
CA SER A 339 -14.41 -9.81 -4.68
C SER A 339 -15.92 -9.59 -4.74
N ASP A 340 -16.33 -8.34 -4.52
CA ASP A 340 -17.73 -7.94 -4.54
C ASP A 340 -18.03 -7.08 -5.79
N HIS A 341 -19.12 -7.38 -6.53
CA HIS A 341 -19.61 -6.63 -7.70
C HIS A 341 -18.54 -6.39 -8.78
N GLY A 342 -17.64 -7.33 -8.99
CA GLY A 342 -16.56 -7.20 -9.96
C GLY A 342 -16.84 -7.85 -11.32
N SER A 343 -16.04 -7.53 -12.31
CA SER A 343 -16.06 -8.18 -13.60
C SER A 343 -14.67 -8.36 -14.22
N ASP A 344 -14.50 -9.43 -14.99
CA ASP A 344 -13.29 -9.69 -15.76
C ASP A 344 -12.00 -9.79 -14.94
N ASN A 345 -12.12 -10.11 -13.64
CA ASN A 345 -10.95 -10.27 -12.76
C ASN A 345 -10.35 -11.67 -12.91
N ALA A 346 -9.02 -11.75 -12.75
CA ALA A 346 -8.25 -12.99 -12.82
C ALA A 346 -7.58 -13.26 -11.45
N ILE A 347 -7.84 -14.45 -10.88
CA ILE A 347 -7.27 -14.93 -9.61
C ILE A 347 -6.46 -16.19 -9.91
N LEU A 348 -5.14 -16.05 -10.03
CA LEU A 348 -4.28 -17.02 -10.68
C LEU A 348 -3.11 -17.46 -9.78
N ALA A 349 -2.93 -18.75 -9.63
CA ALA A 349 -1.76 -19.34 -8.96
C ALA A 349 -1.49 -18.78 -7.55
N ASN A 350 -2.52 -18.38 -6.81
CA ASN A 350 -2.37 -17.90 -5.44
C ASN A 350 -2.33 -19.09 -4.46
N VAL A 351 -1.65 -18.91 -3.33
CA VAL A 351 -1.56 -19.88 -2.24
C VAL A 351 -2.38 -19.38 -1.05
N LEU A 352 -3.47 -20.07 -0.75
CA LEU A 352 -4.45 -19.71 0.29
C LEU A 352 -4.53 -20.85 1.31
N ILE A 353 -3.99 -20.64 2.50
CA ILE A 353 -3.82 -21.70 3.49
C ILE A 353 -4.38 -21.29 4.85
N GLY A 354 -5.31 -22.07 5.38
CA GLY A 354 -5.91 -21.84 6.70
C GLY A 354 -6.81 -20.61 6.74
N GLY A 355 -7.90 -20.71 7.47
CA GLY A 355 -8.91 -19.64 7.60
C GLY A 355 -10.30 -20.12 7.23
N VAL A 356 -11.25 -19.18 7.14
CA VAL A 356 -12.66 -19.53 6.91
C VAL A 356 -12.91 -19.75 5.41
N VAL A 357 -12.72 -18.75 4.58
CA VAL A 357 -12.97 -18.84 3.13
C VAL A 357 -11.68 -18.57 2.36
N GLY A 358 -11.36 -19.41 1.38
CA GLY A 358 -10.24 -19.17 0.48
C GLY A 358 -10.53 -18.02 -0.48
N ILE A 359 -11.45 -18.24 -1.42
CA ILE A 359 -11.87 -17.23 -2.41
C ILE A 359 -13.40 -17.09 -2.34
N ARG A 360 -13.89 -15.87 -2.15
CA ARG A 360 -15.30 -15.53 -2.27
C ARG A 360 -15.51 -14.51 -3.37
N VAL A 361 -16.37 -14.83 -4.33
CA VAL A 361 -16.85 -13.87 -5.33
C VAL A 361 -18.34 -13.71 -5.15
N ALA A 362 -18.80 -12.49 -4.88
CA ALA A 362 -20.17 -12.22 -4.56
C ALA A 362 -20.72 -10.97 -5.28
N ALA A 363 -22.04 -10.86 -5.34
CA ALA A 363 -22.76 -9.65 -5.69
C ALA A 363 -24.02 -9.59 -4.82
N PRO A 364 -23.96 -8.99 -3.61
CA PRO A 364 -25.12 -8.83 -2.75
C PRO A 364 -26.31 -8.20 -3.47
N GLU A 365 -27.54 -8.65 -3.16
CA GLU A 365 -28.75 -8.30 -3.91
C GLU A 365 -29.04 -6.81 -3.99
N GLU A 366 -28.67 -6.05 -2.98
CA GLU A 366 -29.00 -4.64 -2.85
C GLU A 366 -28.22 -3.70 -3.78
N ALA A 367 -27.23 -4.18 -4.52
CA ALA A 367 -26.23 -3.34 -5.17
C ALA A 367 -26.07 -3.52 -6.69
N GLY A 368 -27.00 -4.14 -7.40
CA GLY A 368 -27.00 -4.12 -8.86
C GLY A 368 -26.55 -5.41 -9.56
N ASP A 369 -25.77 -5.30 -10.64
CA ASP A 369 -25.41 -6.39 -11.53
C ASP A 369 -24.62 -7.53 -10.84
N PRO A 370 -24.82 -8.79 -11.26
CA PRO A 370 -24.03 -9.92 -10.75
C PRO A 370 -22.55 -9.78 -11.08
N SER A 371 -21.71 -10.33 -10.24
CA SER A 371 -20.29 -10.55 -10.56
C SER A 371 -20.17 -11.46 -11.80
N ARG A 372 -19.20 -11.17 -12.68
CA ARG A 372 -19.16 -11.90 -13.97
C ARG A 372 -17.77 -12.05 -14.59
N ARG A 373 -17.62 -13.13 -15.37
CA ARG A 373 -16.42 -13.43 -16.16
C ARG A 373 -15.12 -13.44 -15.35
N TYR A 374 -15.19 -14.10 -14.18
CA TYR A 374 -13.99 -14.37 -13.40
C TYR A 374 -13.22 -15.54 -13.99
N ARG A 375 -11.91 -15.42 -13.92
CA ARG A 375 -10.99 -16.52 -14.19
C ARG A 375 -10.27 -16.86 -12.89
N ILE A 376 -10.49 -18.09 -12.38
CA ILE A 376 -9.94 -18.56 -11.11
C ILE A 376 -9.16 -19.85 -11.41
N ASP A 377 -7.86 -19.71 -11.65
CA ASP A 377 -7.06 -20.83 -12.15
C ASP A 377 -5.83 -21.09 -11.27
N ASP A 378 -5.45 -22.37 -11.17
CA ASP A 378 -4.20 -22.86 -10.59
C ASP A 378 -3.95 -22.44 -9.13
N ASN A 379 -4.99 -22.07 -8.37
CA ASN A 379 -4.84 -21.68 -6.99
C ASN A 379 -4.73 -22.91 -6.07
N VAL A 380 -3.92 -22.80 -5.03
CA VAL A 380 -3.81 -23.78 -3.96
C VAL A 380 -4.69 -23.33 -2.78
N LEU A 381 -5.70 -24.13 -2.45
CA LEU A 381 -6.66 -23.90 -1.37
C LEU A 381 -6.55 -25.02 -0.35
N ALA A 382 -5.94 -24.76 0.79
CA ALA A 382 -5.64 -25.79 1.76
C ALA A 382 -6.06 -25.42 3.19
N ARG A 383 -6.60 -26.40 3.94
CA ARG A 383 -6.97 -26.26 5.36
C ARG A 383 -7.92 -25.07 5.60
N LEU A 384 -8.95 -24.93 4.78
CA LEU A 384 -9.99 -23.91 4.82
C LEU A 384 -11.33 -24.52 5.21
N GLU A 385 -12.23 -23.74 5.82
CA GLU A 385 -13.61 -24.21 5.99
C GLU A 385 -14.34 -24.29 4.64
N GLN A 386 -14.12 -23.30 3.77
CA GLN A 386 -14.61 -23.28 2.39
C GLN A 386 -13.49 -22.88 1.43
N GLY A 387 -13.33 -23.59 0.33
CA GLY A 387 -12.32 -23.30 -0.69
C GLY A 387 -12.72 -22.10 -1.55
N ILE A 388 -13.63 -22.29 -2.50
CA ILE A 388 -14.16 -21.23 -3.39
C ILE A 388 -15.67 -21.13 -3.18
N VAL A 389 -16.16 -19.91 -2.98
CA VAL A 389 -17.59 -19.59 -2.85
C VAL A 389 -17.97 -18.59 -3.93
N LEU A 390 -18.96 -18.94 -4.75
CA LEU A 390 -19.51 -18.08 -5.80
C LEU A 390 -20.99 -17.79 -5.51
N GLU A 391 -21.31 -16.51 -5.28
CA GLU A 391 -22.66 -16.02 -4.99
C GLU A 391 -23.07 -15.00 -6.04
N ARG A 392 -24.20 -15.21 -6.73
CA ARG A 392 -24.65 -14.36 -7.83
C ARG A 392 -23.52 -14.03 -8.84
N THR A 393 -22.73 -15.06 -9.18
CA THR A 393 -21.58 -14.93 -10.09
C THR A 393 -21.86 -15.69 -11.36
N THR A 394 -21.71 -15.04 -12.52
CA THR A 394 -22.01 -15.64 -13.82
C THR A 394 -20.78 -15.75 -14.70
N ARG A 395 -20.73 -16.78 -15.55
CA ARG A 395 -19.65 -17.01 -16.53
C ARG A 395 -18.25 -17.05 -15.90
N ALA A 396 -18.14 -17.63 -14.70
CA ALA A 396 -16.84 -17.87 -14.10
C ALA A 396 -16.18 -19.11 -14.74
N GLN A 397 -14.86 -19.10 -14.78
CA GLN A 397 -14.03 -20.25 -15.18
C GLN A 397 -13.14 -20.65 -14.04
N LEU A 398 -13.23 -21.90 -13.61
CA LEU A 398 -12.44 -22.48 -12.53
C LEU A 398 -11.63 -23.65 -13.08
N ARG A 399 -10.31 -23.51 -13.19
CA ARG A 399 -9.45 -24.52 -13.79
C ARG A 399 -8.19 -24.74 -12.96
N GLY A 400 -7.74 -25.99 -12.87
CA GLY A 400 -6.45 -26.31 -12.24
C GLY A 400 -6.33 -26.02 -10.75
N ASN A 401 -7.40 -25.59 -10.06
CA ASN A 401 -7.34 -25.30 -8.64
C ASN A 401 -7.20 -26.58 -7.81
N LEU A 402 -6.33 -26.54 -6.81
CA LEU A 402 -6.10 -27.64 -5.87
C LEU A 402 -6.86 -27.39 -4.56
N PHE A 403 -7.73 -28.33 -4.19
CA PHE A 403 -8.47 -28.32 -2.93
C PHE A 403 -7.94 -29.43 -2.02
N ASP A 404 -7.30 -29.08 -0.89
CA ASP A 404 -6.72 -30.03 0.04
C ASP A 404 -7.04 -29.74 1.51
N GLY A 405 -7.74 -30.66 2.17
CA GLY A 405 -8.13 -30.52 3.57
C GLY A 405 -9.11 -29.37 3.79
N VAL A 406 -10.05 -29.17 2.88
CA VAL A 406 -11.11 -28.16 2.96
C VAL A 406 -12.38 -28.74 3.60
N GLY A 407 -13.23 -27.90 4.18
CA GLY A 407 -14.58 -28.31 4.61
C GLY A 407 -15.44 -28.59 3.38
N ASP A 408 -15.78 -27.54 2.64
CA ASP A 408 -16.38 -27.59 1.30
C ASP A 408 -15.38 -27.06 0.27
N GLY A 409 -15.20 -27.78 -0.82
CA GLY A 409 -14.26 -27.35 -1.88
C GLY A 409 -14.79 -26.17 -2.67
N LEU A 410 -15.86 -26.39 -3.42
CA LEU A 410 -16.54 -25.37 -4.23
C LEU A 410 -18.00 -25.25 -3.77
N VAL A 411 -18.46 -24.04 -3.51
CA VAL A 411 -19.85 -23.73 -3.14
C VAL A 411 -20.41 -22.74 -4.16
N LEU A 412 -21.58 -23.07 -4.75
CA LEU A 412 -22.33 -22.19 -5.64
C LEU A 412 -23.76 -22.01 -5.12
N ASP A 413 -24.27 -20.80 -5.08
CA ASP A 413 -25.60 -20.47 -4.59
C ASP A 413 -26.75 -20.77 -5.58
N GLY A 414 -26.43 -21.27 -6.77
CA GLY A 414 -27.39 -21.61 -7.81
C GLY A 414 -27.85 -20.46 -8.69
N THR A 415 -27.46 -19.23 -8.42
CA THR A 415 -27.76 -18.07 -9.28
C THR A 415 -26.71 -17.88 -10.38
N GLY A 416 -25.60 -18.63 -10.31
CA GLY A 416 -24.45 -18.56 -11.21
C GLY A 416 -24.62 -19.38 -12.49
N HIS A 417 -25.20 -18.78 -13.53
CA HIS A 417 -25.31 -19.47 -14.82
C HIS A 417 -23.99 -19.45 -15.60
N ALA A 418 -23.78 -20.53 -16.40
CA ALA A 418 -22.63 -20.69 -17.31
C ALA A 418 -21.27 -20.68 -16.61
N THR A 419 -21.17 -21.21 -15.39
CA THR A 419 -19.89 -21.43 -14.70
C THR A 419 -19.25 -22.72 -15.20
N GLU A 420 -17.99 -22.63 -15.64
CA GLU A 420 -17.19 -23.77 -16.09
C GLU A 420 -16.27 -24.25 -14.98
N VAL A 421 -16.32 -25.54 -14.65
CA VAL A 421 -15.53 -26.17 -13.59
C VAL A 421 -14.83 -27.40 -14.17
N THR A 422 -13.56 -27.29 -14.56
CA THR A 422 -12.84 -28.38 -15.20
C THR A 422 -11.34 -28.38 -14.83
N GLY A 423 -10.71 -29.56 -14.83
CA GLY A 423 -9.29 -29.70 -14.53
C GLY A 423 -8.88 -29.41 -13.09
N ASN A 424 -9.83 -29.14 -12.19
CA ASN A 424 -9.53 -28.92 -10.78
C ASN A 424 -9.22 -30.25 -10.08
N ILE A 425 -8.52 -30.18 -8.97
CA ILE A 425 -8.04 -31.35 -8.23
C ILE A 425 -8.62 -31.31 -6.81
N PHE A 426 -9.45 -32.29 -6.49
CA PHE A 426 -10.09 -32.45 -5.20
C PHE A 426 -9.44 -33.60 -4.44
N LEU A 427 -8.54 -33.29 -3.49
CA LEU A 427 -7.83 -34.29 -2.72
C LEU A 427 -8.58 -34.70 -1.46
N ARG A 428 -8.92 -33.76 -0.58
CA ARG A 428 -9.55 -34.04 0.70
C ARG A 428 -10.60 -32.96 1.00
N ALA A 429 -11.83 -33.39 1.33
CA ALA A 429 -12.87 -32.53 1.86
C ALA A 429 -13.52 -33.24 3.06
N THR A 430 -13.79 -32.51 4.14
CA THR A 430 -14.47 -33.06 5.33
C THR A 430 -15.98 -33.17 5.12
N ARG A 431 -16.56 -32.29 4.30
CA ARG A 431 -17.98 -32.33 3.91
C ARG A 431 -18.14 -32.66 2.43
N TRP A 432 -18.06 -31.64 1.56
CA TRP A 432 -18.32 -31.79 0.12
C TRP A 432 -17.14 -31.32 -0.71
N PHE A 433 -16.86 -32.01 -1.79
CA PHE A 433 -15.99 -31.48 -2.84
C PHE A 433 -16.67 -30.33 -3.59
N ILE A 434 -17.97 -30.50 -3.87
CA ILE A 434 -18.80 -29.47 -4.51
C ILE A 434 -20.19 -29.47 -3.85
N ASP A 435 -20.69 -28.29 -3.48
CA ASP A 435 -22.07 -28.01 -3.06
C ASP A 435 -22.67 -27.01 -4.06
N ALA A 436 -23.56 -27.47 -4.91
CA ALA A 436 -24.22 -26.65 -5.93
C ALA A 436 -25.58 -27.27 -6.31
N PRO A 437 -26.63 -26.48 -6.60
CA PRO A 437 -27.93 -27.01 -7.02
C PRO A 437 -27.87 -27.83 -8.32
N ASP A 438 -27.10 -27.35 -9.32
CA ASP A 438 -26.93 -27.97 -10.61
C ASP A 438 -25.59 -27.59 -11.23
N LEU A 439 -24.78 -28.57 -11.67
CA LEU A 439 -23.47 -28.30 -12.25
C LEU A 439 -22.97 -29.48 -13.10
N VAL A 440 -22.32 -29.18 -14.21
CA VAL A 440 -21.47 -30.13 -14.93
C VAL A 440 -20.02 -29.91 -14.51
N ALA A 441 -19.48 -30.86 -13.72
CA ALA A 441 -18.13 -30.85 -13.18
C ALA A 441 -17.27 -31.98 -13.77
N GLY A 442 -17.48 -32.35 -15.02
CA GLY A 442 -16.69 -33.35 -15.71
C GLY A 442 -15.27 -32.88 -16.00
N GLY A 443 -14.35 -33.84 -16.13
CA GLY A 443 -12.94 -33.53 -16.45
C GLY A 443 -12.10 -33.04 -15.27
N ASN A 444 -12.66 -32.98 -14.06
CA ASN A 444 -11.89 -32.73 -12.84
C ASN A 444 -11.24 -34.03 -12.31
N TYR A 445 -10.25 -33.87 -11.44
CA TYR A 445 -9.50 -34.94 -10.80
C TYR A 445 -9.96 -35.13 -9.36
N TRP A 446 -10.21 -36.39 -8.97
CA TRP A 446 -10.82 -36.74 -7.70
C TRP A 446 -9.94 -37.76 -6.94
N ALA A 447 -9.66 -37.51 -5.67
CA ALA A 447 -9.02 -38.49 -4.80
C ALA A 447 -10.06 -39.48 -4.24
N THR A 448 -10.74 -40.19 -5.15
CA THR A 448 -11.74 -41.23 -4.87
C THR A 448 -11.44 -42.45 -5.72
N ALA A 449 -11.93 -43.63 -5.29
CA ALA A 449 -11.65 -44.88 -5.98
C ALA A 449 -12.28 -44.94 -7.38
N ASP A 450 -13.45 -44.29 -7.55
CA ASP A 450 -14.23 -44.32 -8.75
C ASP A 450 -15.21 -43.11 -8.83
N ALA A 451 -15.94 -43.01 -9.92
CA ALA A 451 -16.95 -41.96 -10.13
C ALA A 451 -18.11 -42.00 -9.12
N SER A 452 -18.49 -43.18 -8.66
CA SER A 452 -19.57 -43.33 -7.67
C SER A 452 -19.16 -42.75 -6.32
N SER A 453 -17.93 -43.01 -5.90
CA SER A 453 -17.35 -42.44 -4.68
C SER A 453 -17.17 -40.92 -4.80
N ALA A 454 -16.84 -40.39 -5.97
CA ALA A 454 -16.82 -38.95 -6.21
C ALA A 454 -18.24 -38.35 -6.15
N THR A 455 -19.22 -39.02 -6.71
CA THR A 455 -20.64 -38.58 -6.66
C THR A 455 -21.16 -38.54 -5.21
N ALA A 456 -20.71 -39.42 -4.36
CA ALA A 456 -21.08 -39.43 -2.93
C ALA A 456 -20.47 -38.22 -2.14
N LYS A 457 -19.55 -37.50 -2.74
CA LYS A 457 -18.87 -36.30 -2.16
C LYS A 457 -19.34 -34.99 -2.78
N VAL A 458 -20.43 -35.02 -3.55
CA VAL A 458 -21.06 -33.81 -4.08
C VAL A 458 -22.49 -33.66 -3.61
N LYS A 459 -22.94 -32.42 -3.42
CA LYS A 459 -24.31 -32.13 -2.96
C LYS A 459 -25.02 -31.31 -4.05
N GLY A 460 -26.17 -31.84 -4.53
CA GLY A 460 -27.00 -31.31 -5.60
C GLY A 460 -26.97 -32.17 -6.86
N ARG A 461 -27.50 -31.65 -7.97
CA ARG A 461 -27.54 -32.35 -9.26
C ARG A 461 -26.22 -32.10 -10.01
N ILE A 462 -25.19 -32.84 -9.67
CA ILE A 462 -23.83 -32.60 -10.18
C ILE A 462 -23.34 -33.80 -10.97
N SER A 463 -23.00 -33.58 -12.25
CA SER A 463 -22.34 -34.59 -13.08
C SER A 463 -20.83 -34.51 -12.89
N VAL A 464 -20.23 -35.60 -12.41
CA VAL A 464 -18.75 -35.70 -12.26
C VAL A 464 -18.07 -36.33 -13.49
N LEU A 465 -18.84 -36.72 -14.51
CA LEU A 465 -18.30 -37.39 -15.69
C LEU A 465 -17.88 -36.40 -16.80
N PRO A 466 -16.79 -36.67 -17.51
CA PRO A 466 -15.85 -37.79 -17.29
C PRO A 466 -15.06 -37.63 -15.99
N TRP A 467 -15.03 -38.69 -15.19
CA TRP A 467 -14.24 -38.77 -13.94
C TRP A 467 -12.77 -39.07 -14.26
N LYS A 468 -11.84 -38.47 -13.49
CA LYS A 468 -10.41 -38.76 -13.56
C LYS A 468 -9.85 -38.96 -12.15
N PRO A 469 -8.97 -39.95 -11.91
CA PRO A 469 -8.33 -40.10 -10.60
C PRO A 469 -7.32 -38.95 -10.36
N ALA A 470 -7.17 -38.51 -9.12
CA ALA A 470 -6.22 -37.44 -8.76
C ALA A 470 -4.78 -37.80 -9.12
N THR A 471 -4.42 -39.09 -9.06
CA THR A 471 -3.10 -39.58 -9.48
C THR A 471 -2.77 -39.30 -10.96
N ALA A 472 -3.79 -39.11 -11.83
CA ALA A 472 -3.58 -38.70 -13.22
C ALA A 472 -3.16 -37.23 -13.38
N ALA A 473 -3.32 -36.42 -12.32
CA ALA A 473 -2.81 -35.05 -12.26
C ALA A 473 -1.42 -34.96 -11.60
N GLY A 474 -0.82 -36.10 -11.24
CA GLY A 474 0.49 -36.13 -10.56
C GLY A 474 0.43 -35.95 -9.04
N TYR A 475 -0.73 -36.19 -8.38
CA TYR A 475 -0.95 -36.07 -6.95
C TYR A 475 -1.39 -37.38 -6.30
#